data_0e4c3e4ba3382298c50b0a183bb84fbd
#
_entry.id   0e4c3e4ba3382298c50b0a183bb84fbd
#
_cell.length_a   1.000
_cell.length_b   1.000
_cell.length_c   1.000
_cell.angle_alpha   90.00
_cell.angle_beta   90.00
_cell.angle_gamma   90.00
#
_symmetry.space_group_name_H-M   'P 1'
#
loop_
_entity.id
_entity.type
_entity.pdbx_description
1 polymer ?
#
loop_
_entity_poly.entity_id
_entity_poly.type
_entity_poly.pdbx_seq_one_letter_code
_entity_poly.pdbx_strand_id
1 'polypeptide(L)'
;MLARLLGDLDPAEYCVISAREPVAGNAFSRSLPGRHYQLPHEIYVTRGYRYGLPYVREASNFLLNVRARARRIAEIIESEKCNAIVACSGDLEDLPAAWLASRRARVPCFAYYFDYYSHQFVAPEKRMLARLVEPRFIHRAAGIITTNEILTDDLRSRYGVDSTVLHLPCDLDEYERLVSGCAEDDAKNDEVSIVYTGAIYDAHFDAFRNLLRAIEIVKRKITVHIYAAQDPRELAANGIAGPVVLHNHRPNSEMPCVQRRADILFLALAFNSPYPAIVRTAAPSKLAEYLASGRPILCHAPHDSFISWYFRKHECGVVVDEDDPARLAKGIELILSDAQLCQRLIANAYERARTDFSIARSRAAFFQLLGFNR
;
A
#
# COMPACT_ATOMS: atom_id res chain seq x y z
N MET A 1 -1.63 4.88 6.74
CA MET A 1 -3.09 4.78 6.54
C MET A 1 -3.84 5.17 7.80
N LEU A 2 -3.81 4.38 8.87
CA LEU A 2 -4.55 4.68 10.10
C LEU A 2 -4.25 6.09 10.67
N ALA A 3 -2.99 6.54 10.61
CA ALA A 3 -2.63 7.89 11.03
C ALA A 3 -3.36 9.00 10.24
N ARG A 4 -3.66 8.77 8.97
CA ARG A 4 -4.47 9.72 8.16
C ARG A 4 -5.95 9.66 8.55
N LEU A 5 -6.48 8.48 8.88
CA LEU A 5 -7.88 8.31 9.28
C LEU A 5 -8.16 8.85 10.70
N LEU A 6 -7.22 8.64 11.63
CA LEU A 6 -7.39 8.97 13.05
C LEU A 6 -6.78 10.32 13.44
N GLY A 7 -6.11 11.03 12.52
CA GLY A 7 -5.30 12.21 12.84
C GLY A 7 -6.06 13.40 13.45
N ASP A 8 -7.37 13.47 13.24
CA ASP A 8 -8.22 14.55 13.79
C ASP A 8 -8.99 14.11 15.05
N LEU A 9 -8.78 12.86 15.51
CA LEU A 9 -9.39 12.39 16.75
C LEU A 9 -8.62 12.92 17.97
N ASP A 10 -9.36 13.16 19.06
CA ASP A 10 -8.72 13.35 20.36
C ASP A 10 -7.90 12.09 20.71
N PRO A 11 -6.62 12.23 21.06
CA PRO A 11 -5.79 11.11 21.51
C PRO A 11 -6.38 10.25 22.62
N ALA A 12 -7.33 10.77 23.38
CA ALA A 12 -8.04 10.03 24.41
C ALA A 12 -9.13 9.09 23.87
N GLU A 13 -9.54 9.24 22.60
CA GLU A 13 -10.62 8.48 22.00
C GLU A 13 -10.17 7.15 21.36
N TYR A 14 -8.86 6.94 21.25
CA TYR A 14 -8.32 5.72 20.68
C TYR A 14 -7.00 5.30 21.34
N CYS A 15 -6.69 4.02 21.24
CA CYS A 15 -5.37 3.51 21.53
C CYS A 15 -4.83 2.69 20.33
N VAL A 16 -3.52 2.58 20.24
CA VAL A 16 -2.83 1.82 19.19
C VAL A 16 -2.16 0.62 19.83
N ILE A 17 -2.36 -0.54 19.21
CA ILE A 17 -1.74 -1.81 19.65
C ILE A 17 -0.87 -2.31 18.51
N SER A 18 0.41 -2.58 18.78
CA SER A 18 1.35 -3.09 17.78
C SER A 18 2.21 -4.23 18.31
N ALA A 19 2.60 -5.15 17.41
CA ALA A 19 3.54 -6.23 17.74
C ALA A 19 5.00 -5.76 17.71
N ARG A 20 5.29 -4.64 17.05
CA ARG A 20 6.64 -4.09 16.90
C ARG A 20 6.74 -2.76 17.64
N GLU A 21 7.93 -2.51 18.23
CA GLU A 21 8.22 -1.20 18.76
C GLU A 21 8.19 -0.15 17.65
N PRO A 22 7.66 1.05 17.93
CA PRO A 22 7.87 2.18 17.05
C PRO A 22 9.38 2.39 16.88
N VAL A 23 9.89 2.23 15.67
CA VAL A 23 11.32 2.47 15.41
C VAL A 23 11.57 3.95 15.62
N ALA A 24 12.24 4.31 16.71
CA ALA A 24 12.64 5.67 17.00
C ALA A 24 13.52 6.19 15.85
N GLY A 25 13.12 7.32 15.26
CA GLY A 25 13.86 7.92 14.13
C GLY A 25 13.38 7.48 12.76
N ASN A 26 12.36 6.65 12.66
CA ASN A 26 11.75 6.35 11.36
C ASN A 26 10.87 7.53 10.93
N ALA A 27 11.42 8.41 10.09
CA ALA A 27 10.72 9.58 9.55
C ALA A 27 9.44 9.25 8.75
N PHE A 28 9.15 7.94 8.57
CA PHE A 28 8.02 7.43 7.81
C PHE A 28 6.72 7.31 8.59
N SER A 29 6.74 7.30 9.92
CA SER A 29 5.51 7.18 10.69
C SER A 29 5.13 8.53 11.27
N ARG A 30 4.05 9.14 10.77
CA ARG A 30 3.28 10.05 11.62
C ARG A 30 2.88 9.22 12.84
N SER A 31 3.50 9.47 13.98
CA SER A 31 3.11 8.80 15.22
C SER A 31 1.70 9.28 15.57
N LEU A 32 0.79 8.34 15.73
CA LEU A 32 -0.52 8.64 16.29
C LEU A 32 -0.29 9.07 17.76
N PRO A 33 -0.82 10.22 18.22
CA PRO A 33 -0.58 10.71 19.58
C PRO A 33 -1.35 9.93 20.67
N GLY A 34 -2.26 9.02 20.32
CA GLY A 34 -2.99 8.17 21.26
C GLY A 34 -2.07 7.22 22.05
N ARG A 35 -2.60 6.57 23.08
CA ARG A 35 -1.84 5.61 23.89
C ARG A 35 -1.37 4.43 23.05
N HIS A 36 -0.09 4.05 23.21
CA HIS A 36 0.51 2.92 22.51
C HIS A 36 0.73 1.76 23.45
N TYR A 37 0.29 0.58 23.02
CA TYR A 37 0.46 -0.68 23.72
C TYR A 37 1.24 -1.65 22.84
N GLN A 38 2.23 -2.28 23.44
CA GLN A 38 3.01 -3.32 22.78
C GLN A 38 2.44 -4.69 23.10
N LEU A 39 2.33 -5.53 22.07
CA LEU A 39 1.98 -6.94 22.23
C LEU A 39 3.18 -7.74 22.75
N PRO A 40 2.93 -8.88 23.41
CA PRO A 40 4.00 -9.76 23.88
C PRO A 40 4.91 -10.18 22.71
N HIS A 41 6.21 -10.35 23.04
CA HIS A 41 7.16 -10.93 22.09
C HIS A 41 6.66 -12.29 21.59
N GLU A 42 6.97 -12.58 20.33
CA GLU A 42 6.59 -13.84 19.72
C GLU A 42 7.22 -15.04 20.45
N ILE A 43 6.41 -16.03 20.72
CA ILE A 43 6.85 -17.30 21.30
C ILE A 43 7.30 -18.20 20.17
N TYR A 44 8.59 -18.56 20.17
CA TYR A 44 9.15 -19.49 19.19
C TYR A 44 9.47 -20.82 19.82
N VAL A 45 8.72 -21.85 19.47
CA VAL A 45 9.08 -23.24 19.76
C VAL A 45 10.10 -23.67 18.71
N THR A 46 11.37 -23.80 19.12
CA THR A 46 12.49 -24.17 18.23
C THR A 46 12.64 -25.68 18.07
N ARG A 47 12.16 -26.49 19.04
CA ARG A 47 12.21 -27.94 18.99
C ARG A 47 11.27 -28.48 17.91
N GLY A 48 11.77 -29.30 16.99
CA GLY A 48 10.97 -29.88 15.89
C GLY A 48 11.51 -29.57 14.50
N TYR A 49 12.39 -28.56 14.33
CA TYR A 49 13.04 -28.31 13.04
C TYR A 49 13.85 -29.52 12.55
N ARG A 50 14.47 -30.23 13.50
CA ARG A 50 15.31 -31.41 13.26
C ARG A 50 14.52 -32.64 12.74
N TYR A 51 13.20 -32.67 12.91
CA TYR A 51 12.36 -33.86 12.62
C TYR A 51 11.41 -33.66 11.45
N GLY A 52 11.63 -32.65 10.57
CA GLY A 52 10.85 -32.48 9.36
C GLY A 52 9.38 -32.09 9.56
N LEU A 53 9.02 -31.48 10.70
CA LEU A 53 7.65 -31.09 11.04
C LEU A 53 7.44 -29.55 11.06
N PRO A 54 7.80 -28.81 9.99
CA PRO A 54 7.69 -27.36 9.98
C PRO A 54 6.23 -26.88 10.14
N TYR A 55 5.27 -27.59 9.58
CA TYR A 55 3.84 -27.25 9.68
C TYR A 55 3.29 -27.38 11.10
N VAL A 56 3.65 -28.47 11.81
CA VAL A 56 3.20 -28.68 13.20
C VAL A 56 3.80 -27.62 14.13
N ARG A 57 5.08 -27.31 13.93
CA ARG A 57 5.75 -26.27 14.70
C ARG A 57 5.11 -24.90 14.44
N GLU A 58 4.90 -24.54 13.18
CA GLU A 58 4.31 -23.25 12.83
C GLU A 58 2.86 -23.13 13.34
N ALA A 59 2.07 -24.20 13.26
CA ALA A 59 0.74 -24.27 13.86
C ALA A 59 0.77 -24.08 15.39
N SER A 60 1.76 -24.68 16.07
CA SER A 60 1.93 -24.54 17.53
C SER A 60 2.30 -23.09 17.89
N ASN A 61 3.28 -22.50 17.20
CA ASN A 61 3.68 -21.11 17.39
C ASN A 61 2.51 -20.17 17.14
N PHE A 62 1.81 -20.34 16.04
CA PHE A 62 0.60 -19.57 15.70
C PHE A 62 -0.44 -19.64 16.82
N LEU A 63 -0.81 -20.82 17.29
CA LEU A 63 -1.83 -20.98 18.35
C LEU A 63 -1.40 -20.34 19.67
N LEU A 64 -0.15 -20.45 20.04
CA LEU A 64 0.40 -19.84 21.27
C LEU A 64 0.38 -18.32 21.15
N ASN A 65 0.89 -17.78 20.03
CA ASN A 65 0.98 -16.34 19.79
C ASN A 65 -0.41 -15.71 19.68
N VAL A 66 -1.35 -16.31 18.92
CA VAL A 66 -2.73 -15.83 18.83
C VAL A 66 -3.40 -15.76 20.21
N ARG A 67 -3.21 -16.79 21.07
CA ARG A 67 -3.79 -16.78 22.42
C ARG A 67 -3.17 -15.73 23.33
N ALA A 68 -1.84 -15.58 23.29
CA ALA A 68 -1.12 -14.57 24.07
C ALA A 68 -1.51 -13.15 23.65
N ARG A 69 -1.46 -12.86 22.34
CA ARG A 69 -1.89 -11.56 21.78
C ARG A 69 -3.36 -11.29 22.11
N ALA A 70 -4.26 -12.25 21.90
CA ALA A 70 -5.69 -12.09 22.18
C ALA A 70 -6.01 -11.78 23.64
N ARG A 71 -5.28 -12.41 24.59
CA ARG A 71 -5.41 -12.10 26.02
C ARG A 71 -5.00 -10.65 26.29
N ARG A 72 -3.82 -10.26 25.79
CA ARG A 72 -3.32 -8.90 25.99
C ARG A 72 -4.20 -7.83 25.37
N ILE A 73 -4.71 -8.06 24.14
CA ILE A 73 -5.65 -7.16 23.47
C ILE A 73 -6.96 -7.04 24.29
N ALA A 74 -7.49 -8.14 24.82
CA ALA A 74 -8.71 -8.09 25.65
C ALA A 74 -8.51 -7.27 26.93
N GLU A 75 -7.36 -7.46 27.62
CA GLU A 75 -7.01 -6.64 28.80
C GLU A 75 -6.95 -5.14 28.47
N ILE A 76 -6.37 -4.79 27.31
CA ILE A 76 -6.29 -3.39 26.85
C ILE A 76 -7.70 -2.86 26.54
N ILE A 77 -8.54 -3.62 25.82
CA ILE A 77 -9.93 -3.23 25.54
C ILE A 77 -10.69 -2.92 26.84
N GLU A 78 -10.55 -3.77 27.85
CA GLU A 78 -11.21 -3.59 29.15
C GLU A 78 -10.66 -2.36 29.91
N SER A 79 -9.33 -2.19 29.97
CA SER A 79 -8.69 -1.08 30.69
C SER A 79 -8.94 0.28 30.04
N GLU A 80 -8.94 0.34 28.70
CA GLU A 80 -9.21 1.55 27.93
C GLU A 80 -10.69 1.77 27.65
N LYS A 81 -11.56 0.82 28.04
CA LYS A 81 -13.01 0.85 27.78
C LYS A 81 -13.33 1.01 26.29
N CYS A 82 -12.55 0.37 25.41
CA CYS A 82 -12.78 0.43 23.98
C CYS A 82 -14.12 -0.22 23.63
N ASN A 83 -14.88 0.41 22.74
CA ASN A 83 -16.18 -0.07 22.27
C ASN A 83 -16.11 -0.75 20.89
N ALA A 84 -14.97 -0.70 20.20
CA ALA A 84 -14.70 -1.37 18.94
C ALA A 84 -13.21 -1.66 18.79
N ILE A 85 -12.87 -2.62 17.93
CA ILE A 85 -11.51 -2.91 17.50
C ILE A 85 -11.43 -2.93 15.98
N VAL A 86 -10.41 -2.24 15.42
CA VAL A 86 -10.05 -2.33 14.01
C VAL A 86 -8.72 -3.04 13.91
N ALA A 87 -8.72 -4.20 13.27
CA ALA A 87 -7.53 -5.02 13.10
C ALA A 87 -7.08 -5.01 11.65
N CYS A 88 -5.79 -4.73 11.41
CA CYS A 88 -5.19 -4.67 10.09
C CYS A 88 -4.55 -6.01 9.70
N SER A 89 -4.56 -6.32 8.39
CA SER A 89 -3.87 -7.48 7.84
C SER A 89 -2.35 -7.21 7.80
N GLY A 90 -1.69 -7.40 8.92
CA GLY A 90 -0.23 -7.31 9.06
C GLY A 90 0.40 -8.68 9.19
N ASP A 91 0.70 -9.08 10.43
CA ASP A 91 1.22 -10.40 10.72
C ASP A 91 0.12 -11.49 10.67
N LEU A 92 0.56 -12.75 10.62
CA LEU A 92 -0.34 -13.91 10.54
C LEU A 92 -1.31 -13.98 11.74
N GLU A 93 -0.88 -13.53 12.90
CA GLU A 93 -1.60 -13.62 14.16
C GLU A 93 -2.56 -12.45 14.42
N ASP A 94 -2.39 -11.31 13.75
CA ASP A 94 -3.08 -10.06 14.13
C ASP A 94 -4.60 -10.15 14.00
N LEU A 95 -5.11 -10.49 12.82
CA LEU A 95 -6.55 -10.62 12.61
C LEU A 95 -7.19 -11.71 13.48
N PRO A 96 -6.63 -12.94 13.56
CA PRO A 96 -7.16 -13.98 14.45
C PRO A 96 -7.12 -13.60 15.93
N ALA A 97 -6.06 -12.93 16.38
CA ALA A 97 -5.93 -12.52 17.78
C ALA A 97 -6.93 -11.41 18.14
N ALA A 98 -7.09 -10.42 17.27
CA ALA A 98 -8.05 -9.35 17.45
C ALA A 98 -9.49 -9.88 17.47
N TRP A 99 -9.83 -10.79 16.55
CA TRP A 99 -11.13 -11.45 16.54
C TRP A 99 -11.38 -12.25 17.82
N LEU A 100 -10.39 -13.00 18.32
CA LEU A 100 -10.54 -13.77 19.55
C LEU A 100 -10.67 -12.84 20.77
N ALA A 101 -9.93 -11.74 20.81
CA ALA A 101 -10.03 -10.73 21.86
C ALA A 101 -11.39 -10.04 21.89
N SER A 102 -11.91 -9.66 20.71
CA SER A 102 -13.21 -9.01 20.58
C SER A 102 -14.36 -9.86 21.13
N ARG A 103 -14.29 -11.18 20.92
CA ARG A 103 -15.25 -12.12 21.49
C ARG A 103 -15.21 -12.19 23.02
N ARG A 104 -14.00 -12.11 23.60
CA ARG A 104 -13.82 -12.10 25.06
C ARG A 104 -14.34 -10.81 25.67
N ALA A 105 -13.98 -9.68 25.08
CA ALA A 105 -14.38 -8.35 25.54
C ALA A 105 -15.81 -7.96 25.11
N ARG A 106 -16.47 -8.75 24.25
CA ARG A 106 -17.80 -8.50 23.69
C ARG A 106 -17.92 -7.16 22.95
N VAL A 107 -16.89 -6.81 22.19
CA VAL A 107 -16.88 -5.63 21.34
C VAL A 107 -16.82 -6.03 19.85
N PRO A 108 -17.37 -5.23 18.91
CA PRO A 108 -17.29 -5.51 17.50
C PRO A 108 -15.83 -5.45 17.02
N CYS A 109 -15.47 -6.35 16.09
CA CYS A 109 -14.16 -6.39 15.44
C CYS A 109 -14.34 -6.13 13.95
N PHE A 110 -13.65 -5.12 13.45
CA PHE A 110 -13.60 -4.76 12.03
C PHE A 110 -12.25 -5.22 11.45
N ALA A 111 -12.29 -5.94 10.35
CA ALA A 111 -11.09 -6.44 9.68
C ALA A 111 -10.69 -5.50 8.54
N TYR A 112 -9.50 -4.92 8.60
CA TYR A 112 -8.96 -4.04 7.58
C TYR A 112 -7.87 -4.74 6.78
N TYR A 113 -8.18 -5.07 5.54
CA TYR A 113 -7.29 -5.71 4.60
C TYR A 113 -6.48 -4.66 3.83
N PHE A 114 -5.21 -4.51 4.17
CA PHE A 114 -4.26 -3.72 3.37
C PHE A 114 -3.77 -4.52 2.17
N ASP A 115 -3.48 -5.81 2.42
CA ASP A 115 -3.09 -6.80 1.43
C ASP A 115 -3.95 -8.06 1.59
N TYR A 116 -3.89 -8.94 0.63
CA TYR A 116 -4.64 -10.18 0.63
C TYR A 116 -4.07 -11.15 1.68
N TYR A 117 -4.67 -11.19 2.86
CA TYR A 117 -4.16 -11.86 4.05
C TYR A 117 -3.68 -13.30 3.79
N SER A 118 -4.46 -14.13 3.11
CA SER A 118 -4.08 -15.52 2.87
C SER A 118 -3.02 -15.72 1.76
N HIS A 119 -2.56 -14.66 1.11
CA HIS A 119 -1.57 -14.72 0.02
C HIS A 119 -0.27 -13.96 0.31
N GLN A 120 -0.24 -13.10 1.33
CA GLN A 120 0.92 -12.24 1.59
C GLN A 120 2.12 -12.94 2.22
N PHE A 121 1.97 -14.17 2.72
CA PHE A 121 3.06 -14.85 3.40
C PHE A 121 3.94 -15.64 2.43
N VAL A 122 5.26 -15.47 2.55
CA VAL A 122 6.26 -16.17 1.72
C VAL A 122 6.28 -17.66 2.06
N ALA A 123 6.32 -18.00 3.36
CA ALA A 123 6.42 -19.38 3.85
C ALA A 123 5.14 -20.18 3.56
N PRO A 124 5.25 -21.35 2.89
CA PRO A 124 4.08 -22.17 2.53
C PRO A 124 3.22 -22.58 3.72
N GLU A 125 3.85 -22.89 4.86
CA GLU A 125 3.19 -23.24 6.11
C GLU A 125 2.35 -22.07 6.66
N LYS A 126 2.86 -20.85 6.58
CA LYS A 126 2.11 -19.64 6.98
C LYS A 126 0.94 -19.37 6.05
N ARG A 127 1.13 -19.52 4.74
CA ARG A 127 0.02 -19.40 3.75
C ARG A 127 -1.07 -20.43 4.00
N MET A 128 -0.69 -21.67 4.30
CA MET A 128 -1.66 -22.72 4.62
C MET A 128 -2.46 -22.36 5.87
N LEU A 129 -1.80 -21.95 6.94
CA LEU A 129 -2.47 -21.52 8.18
C LEU A 129 -3.39 -20.32 7.94
N ALA A 130 -2.93 -19.31 7.21
CA ALA A 130 -3.74 -18.15 6.85
C ALA A 130 -5.05 -18.58 6.13
N ARG A 131 -4.94 -19.45 5.12
CA ARG A 131 -6.10 -19.98 4.38
C ARG A 131 -7.06 -20.79 5.25
N LEU A 132 -6.54 -21.51 6.24
CA LEU A 132 -7.38 -22.30 7.17
C LEU A 132 -8.12 -21.44 8.18
N VAL A 133 -7.52 -20.33 8.61
CA VAL A 133 -8.11 -19.51 9.67
C VAL A 133 -8.94 -18.33 9.15
N GLU A 134 -8.61 -17.81 7.97
CA GLU A 134 -9.28 -16.64 7.36
C GLU A 134 -10.80 -16.79 7.31
N PRO A 135 -11.40 -17.93 6.87
CA PRO A 135 -12.85 -18.09 6.84
C PRO A 135 -13.52 -17.95 8.21
N ARG A 136 -12.79 -18.27 9.29
CA ARG A 136 -13.36 -18.26 10.64
C ARG A 136 -13.59 -16.87 11.19
N PHE A 137 -12.71 -15.93 10.88
CA PHE A 137 -12.84 -14.56 11.37
C PHE A 137 -13.54 -13.64 10.36
N ILE A 138 -13.37 -13.87 9.05
CA ILE A 138 -13.93 -12.99 8.03
C ILE A 138 -15.49 -12.99 8.07
N HIS A 139 -16.11 -14.17 8.24
CA HIS A 139 -17.57 -14.28 8.37
C HIS A 139 -18.13 -13.77 9.71
N ARG A 140 -17.26 -13.44 10.67
CA ARG A 140 -17.66 -13.01 12.02
C ARG A 140 -17.17 -11.61 12.35
N ALA A 141 -16.48 -10.97 11.44
CA ALA A 141 -16.16 -9.56 11.53
C ALA A 141 -17.46 -8.73 11.50
N ALA A 142 -17.50 -7.67 12.30
CA ALA A 142 -18.61 -6.73 12.30
C ALA A 142 -18.67 -5.91 11.01
N GLY A 143 -17.52 -5.75 10.35
CA GLY A 143 -17.38 -5.17 9.03
C GLY A 143 -15.99 -5.49 8.47
N ILE A 144 -15.89 -5.45 7.15
CA ILE A 144 -14.65 -5.68 6.42
C ILE A 144 -14.32 -4.44 5.62
N ILE A 145 -13.07 -4.01 5.70
CA ILE A 145 -12.53 -2.86 4.95
C ILE A 145 -11.45 -3.40 4.02
N THR A 146 -11.48 -2.93 2.79
CA THR A 146 -10.48 -3.25 1.76
C THR A 146 -9.88 -1.97 1.19
N THR A 147 -8.71 -2.07 0.60
CA THR A 147 -8.03 -0.92 -0.01
C THR A 147 -8.44 -0.65 -1.46
N ASN A 148 -9.14 -1.60 -2.08
CA ASN A 148 -9.59 -1.47 -3.47
C ASN A 148 -10.68 -2.47 -3.86
N GLU A 149 -11.27 -2.24 -5.04
CA GLU A 149 -12.39 -3.00 -5.59
C GLU A 149 -11.99 -4.44 -5.95
N ILE A 150 -10.79 -4.66 -6.52
CA ILE A 150 -10.34 -6.00 -6.91
C ILE A 150 -10.22 -6.91 -5.69
N LEU A 151 -9.69 -6.37 -4.58
CA LEU A 151 -9.63 -7.11 -3.31
C LEU A 151 -11.03 -7.38 -2.75
N THR A 152 -11.95 -6.42 -2.86
CA THR A 152 -13.37 -6.59 -2.50
C THR A 152 -14.03 -7.72 -3.29
N ASP A 153 -13.87 -7.71 -4.62
CA ASP A 153 -14.46 -8.71 -5.51
C ASP A 153 -13.88 -10.11 -5.24
N ASP A 154 -12.59 -10.19 -4.92
CA ASP A 154 -11.94 -11.44 -4.54
C ASP A 154 -12.49 -12.01 -3.22
N LEU A 155 -12.65 -11.16 -2.21
CA LEU A 155 -13.21 -11.59 -0.93
C LEU A 155 -14.69 -11.99 -1.09
N ARG A 156 -15.45 -11.24 -1.89
CA ARG A 156 -16.85 -11.59 -2.20
C ARG A 156 -16.94 -12.92 -2.95
N SER A 157 -16.14 -13.11 -3.99
CA SER A 157 -16.11 -14.34 -4.78
C SER A 157 -15.72 -15.56 -3.95
N ARG A 158 -14.75 -15.39 -3.06
CA ARG A 158 -14.17 -16.49 -2.29
C ARG A 158 -14.96 -16.84 -1.04
N TYR A 159 -15.49 -15.83 -0.34
CA TYR A 159 -16.11 -16.00 0.97
C TYR A 159 -17.57 -15.57 1.01
N GLY A 160 -18.11 -14.97 -0.05
CA GLY A 160 -19.48 -14.47 -0.06
C GLY A 160 -19.71 -13.32 0.92
N VAL A 161 -18.68 -12.53 1.23
CA VAL A 161 -18.75 -11.43 2.19
C VAL A 161 -18.72 -10.09 1.48
N ASP A 162 -19.48 -9.13 1.98
CA ASP A 162 -19.39 -7.74 1.53
C ASP A 162 -18.30 -6.99 2.30
N SER A 163 -17.68 -6.02 1.64
CA SER A 163 -16.70 -5.15 2.26
C SER A 163 -16.85 -3.71 1.79
N THR A 164 -16.37 -2.78 2.61
CA THR A 164 -16.32 -1.36 2.28
C THR A 164 -14.95 -1.02 1.73
N VAL A 165 -14.90 -0.45 0.51
CA VAL A 165 -13.65 0.03 -0.07
C VAL A 165 -13.28 1.36 0.57
N LEU A 166 -12.10 1.43 1.14
CA LEU A 166 -11.46 2.67 1.56
C LEU A 166 -10.08 2.75 0.90
N HIS A 167 -9.99 3.50 -0.18
CA HIS A 167 -8.70 3.75 -0.82
C HIS A 167 -7.72 4.43 0.15
N LEU A 168 -6.43 4.26 -0.09
CA LEU A 168 -5.39 4.91 0.71
C LEU A 168 -5.44 6.43 0.48
N PRO A 169 -5.98 7.23 1.42
CA PRO A 169 -6.29 8.63 1.15
C PRO A 169 -5.06 9.52 1.06
N CYS A 170 -5.18 10.61 0.31
CA CYS A 170 -4.27 11.75 0.31
C CYS A 170 -4.92 12.94 1.00
N ASP A 171 -4.15 13.66 1.78
CA ASP A 171 -4.51 14.98 2.28
C ASP A 171 -4.16 15.99 1.19
N LEU A 172 -5.15 16.35 0.37
CA LEU A 172 -4.94 17.23 -0.77
C LEU A 172 -4.57 18.64 -0.37
N ASP A 173 -5.16 19.16 0.69
CA ASP A 173 -4.89 20.52 1.18
C ASP A 173 -3.43 20.62 1.67
N GLU A 174 -2.96 19.59 2.37
CA GLU A 174 -1.55 19.48 2.74
C GLU A 174 -0.65 19.34 1.50
N TYR A 175 -1.04 18.49 0.56
CA TYR A 175 -0.29 18.27 -0.68
C TYR A 175 -0.13 19.57 -1.47
N GLU A 176 -1.21 20.31 -1.72
CA GLU A 176 -1.21 21.58 -2.45
C GLU A 176 -0.39 22.66 -1.74
N ARG A 177 -0.52 22.75 -0.42
CA ARG A 177 0.29 23.68 0.40
C ARG A 177 1.79 23.38 0.28
N LEU A 178 2.18 22.09 0.29
CA LEU A 178 3.57 21.70 0.12
C LEU A 178 4.06 22.01 -1.29
N VAL A 179 3.25 21.78 -2.32
CA VAL A 179 3.58 22.11 -3.72
C VAL A 179 3.72 23.61 -3.92
N SER A 180 2.86 24.45 -3.31
CA SER A 180 2.94 25.90 -3.44
C SER A 180 4.20 26.50 -2.79
N GLY A 181 4.82 25.77 -1.85
CA GLY A 181 6.09 26.14 -1.25
C GLY A 181 7.33 25.67 -2.04
N CYS A 182 7.16 24.96 -3.16
CA CYS A 182 8.27 24.49 -3.97
C CYS A 182 8.89 25.66 -4.76
N ALA A 183 10.23 25.77 -4.75
CA ALA A 183 10.89 26.71 -5.64
C ALA A 183 10.59 26.37 -7.10
N GLU A 184 10.26 27.36 -7.90
CA GLU A 184 10.15 27.20 -9.35
C GLU A 184 11.53 26.81 -9.90
N ASP A 185 11.57 25.70 -10.62
CA ASP A 185 12.79 25.26 -11.30
C ASP A 185 12.69 25.70 -12.77
N ASP A 186 13.23 26.89 -13.06
CA ASP A 186 13.20 27.49 -14.41
C ASP A 186 14.11 26.78 -15.41
N ALA A 187 14.90 25.78 -14.98
CA ALA A 187 15.77 25.03 -15.86
C ALA A 187 14.97 23.96 -16.62
N LYS A 188 14.34 24.34 -17.72
CA LYS A 188 13.94 23.39 -18.77
C LYS A 188 15.22 22.79 -19.36
N ASN A 189 15.64 21.64 -18.85
CA ASN A 189 16.62 20.82 -19.50
C ASN A 189 15.95 20.10 -20.69
N ASP A 190 16.70 19.93 -21.79
CA ASP A 190 16.28 19.10 -22.95
C ASP A 190 16.14 17.61 -22.58
N GLU A 191 16.36 17.26 -21.32
CA GLU A 191 16.33 15.91 -20.78
C GLU A 191 15.00 15.63 -20.07
N VAL A 192 14.33 14.56 -20.49
CA VAL A 192 13.06 14.12 -19.89
C VAL A 192 13.33 13.38 -18.58
N SER A 193 12.63 13.78 -17.52
CA SER A 193 12.69 13.15 -16.20
C SER A 193 11.51 12.21 -15.98
N ILE A 194 11.81 10.90 -15.80
CA ILE A 194 10.83 9.93 -15.30
C ILE A 194 11.11 9.71 -13.82
N VAL A 195 10.11 9.96 -12.97
CA VAL A 195 10.27 9.91 -11.52
C VAL A 195 9.52 8.74 -10.91
N TYR A 196 10.17 8.03 -10.00
CA TYR A 196 9.57 7.04 -9.13
C TYR A 196 9.91 7.33 -7.67
N THR A 197 8.91 7.26 -6.80
CA THR A 197 9.08 7.45 -5.35
C THR A 197 8.68 6.18 -4.58
N GLY A 198 9.58 5.69 -3.72
CA GLY A 198 9.35 4.53 -2.86
C GLY A 198 10.23 3.33 -3.16
N ALA A 199 10.15 2.31 -2.30
CA ALA A 199 10.97 1.11 -2.41
C ALA A 199 10.69 0.29 -3.68
N ILE A 200 11.73 -0.34 -4.22
CA ILE A 200 11.68 -1.25 -5.36
C ILE A 200 12.08 -2.65 -4.85
N TYR A 201 11.23 -3.63 -5.06
CA TYR A 201 11.43 -5.02 -4.64
C TYR A 201 10.80 -5.98 -5.65
N ASP A 202 10.70 -7.27 -5.35
CA ASP A 202 10.22 -8.33 -6.26
C ASP A 202 8.92 -8.01 -7.00
N ALA A 203 8.09 -7.14 -6.42
CA ALA A 203 6.85 -6.68 -7.07
C ALA A 203 7.07 -5.57 -8.11
N HIS A 204 8.33 -5.22 -8.47
CA HIS A 204 8.63 -4.09 -9.37
C HIS A 204 9.76 -4.37 -10.37
N PHE A 205 10.69 -5.29 -10.09
CA PHE A 205 11.96 -5.40 -10.82
C PHE A 205 11.82 -5.57 -12.33
N ASP A 206 10.93 -6.42 -12.81
CA ASP A 206 10.75 -6.64 -14.26
C ASP A 206 10.14 -5.43 -14.96
N ALA A 207 9.20 -4.75 -14.33
CA ALA A 207 8.62 -3.51 -14.85
C ALA A 207 9.68 -2.39 -15.00
N PHE A 208 10.64 -2.31 -14.07
CA PHE A 208 11.77 -1.38 -14.21
C PHE A 208 12.74 -1.81 -15.31
N ARG A 209 13.01 -3.10 -15.46
CA ARG A 209 13.82 -3.58 -16.59
C ARG A 209 13.16 -3.26 -17.94
N ASN A 210 11.84 -3.38 -18.02
CA ASN A 210 11.09 -2.97 -19.19
C ASN A 210 11.19 -1.47 -19.45
N LEU A 211 11.10 -0.64 -18.41
CA LEU A 211 11.26 0.81 -18.52
C LEU A 211 12.63 1.16 -19.12
N LEU A 212 13.70 0.57 -18.62
CA LEU A 212 15.07 0.84 -19.12
C LEU A 212 15.23 0.43 -20.58
N ARG A 213 14.72 -0.75 -20.97
CA ARG A 213 14.71 -1.18 -22.38
C ARG A 213 13.82 -0.29 -23.24
N ALA A 214 12.70 0.20 -22.73
CA ALA A 214 11.85 1.13 -23.46
C ALA A 214 12.55 2.47 -23.71
N ILE A 215 13.31 2.98 -22.74
CA ILE A 215 14.10 4.21 -22.89
C ILE A 215 15.16 4.08 -24.01
N GLU A 216 15.77 2.92 -24.18
CA GLU A 216 16.71 2.67 -25.29
C GLU A 216 16.04 2.75 -26.67
N ILE A 217 14.72 2.46 -26.75
CA ILE A 217 13.95 2.54 -27.99
C ILE A 217 13.53 3.99 -28.29
N VAL A 218 13.21 4.76 -27.26
CA VAL A 218 12.77 6.16 -27.40
C VAL A 218 13.95 7.05 -27.78
N LYS A 219 13.84 7.76 -28.91
CA LYS A 219 14.90 8.64 -29.45
C LYS A 219 14.95 10.01 -28.73
N ARG A 220 14.96 10.00 -27.40
CA ARG A 220 15.07 11.20 -26.56
C ARG A 220 15.99 10.91 -25.38
N LYS A 221 16.65 11.94 -24.87
CA LYS A 221 17.44 11.81 -23.64
C LYS A 221 16.47 11.73 -22.46
N ILE A 222 16.45 10.59 -21.79
CA ILE A 222 15.57 10.30 -20.64
C ILE A 222 16.42 9.83 -19.47
N THR A 223 16.17 10.38 -18.28
CA THR A 223 16.75 9.91 -17.03
C THR A 223 15.66 9.47 -16.06
N VAL A 224 15.85 8.31 -15.42
CA VAL A 224 14.97 7.78 -14.39
C VAL A 224 15.48 8.20 -13.02
N HIS A 225 14.71 9.01 -12.32
CA HIS A 225 15.00 9.44 -10.96
C HIS A 225 14.24 8.59 -9.97
N ILE A 226 14.96 7.84 -9.15
CA ILE A 226 14.40 6.93 -8.14
C ILE A 226 14.68 7.51 -6.75
N TYR A 227 13.63 7.78 -5.99
CA TYR A 227 13.69 8.25 -4.60
C TYR A 227 13.38 7.09 -3.66
N ALA A 228 14.41 6.40 -3.20
CA ALA A 228 14.32 5.21 -2.36
C ALA A 228 15.49 5.12 -1.37
N ALA A 229 15.29 4.35 -0.28
CA ALA A 229 16.33 4.12 0.72
C ALA A 229 17.17 2.85 0.42
N GLN A 230 17.25 2.43 -0.83
CA GLN A 230 17.89 1.17 -1.23
C GLN A 230 19.35 1.37 -1.62
N ASP A 231 20.14 0.29 -1.47
CA ASP A 231 21.52 0.27 -1.95
C ASP A 231 21.54 0.24 -3.50
N PRO A 232 22.28 1.15 -4.16
CA PRO A 232 22.45 1.13 -5.60
C PRO A 232 22.95 -0.22 -6.16
N ARG A 233 23.75 -0.96 -5.36
CA ARG A 233 24.28 -2.27 -5.73
C ARG A 233 23.17 -3.33 -5.81
N GLU A 234 22.19 -3.25 -4.91
CA GLU A 234 21.03 -4.13 -4.92
C GLU A 234 20.19 -3.91 -6.18
N LEU A 235 19.93 -2.65 -6.53
CA LEU A 235 19.19 -2.32 -7.76
C LEU A 235 19.95 -2.77 -9.01
N ALA A 236 21.24 -2.52 -9.08
CA ALA A 236 22.08 -2.94 -10.21
C ALA A 236 22.13 -4.48 -10.34
N ALA A 237 22.22 -5.21 -9.23
CA ALA A 237 22.18 -6.68 -9.22
C ALA A 237 20.84 -7.24 -9.74
N ASN A 238 19.74 -6.46 -9.64
CA ASN A 238 18.43 -6.79 -10.20
C ASN A 238 18.20 -6.22 -11.61
N GLY A 239 19.24 -5.73 -12.27
CA GLY A 239 19.20 -5.20 -13.64
C GLY A 239 18.65 -3.78 -13.77
N ILE A 240 18.62 -3.02 -12.67
CA ILE A 240 18.23 -1.60 -12.67
C ILE A 240 19.49 -0.75 -12.63
N ALA A 241 20.03 -0.46 -13.83
CA ALA A 241 21.23 0.32 -14.05
C ALA A 241 21.13 1.07 -15.40
N GLY A 242 22.02 1.99 -15.68
CA GLY A 242 22.03 2.79 -16.93
C GLY A 242 21.59 4.23 -16.68
N PRO A 243 20.62 4.79 -17.42
CA PRO A 243 20.15 6.17 -17.24
C PRO A 243 19.29 6.33 -15.98
N VAL A 244 19.84 5.93 -14.84
CA VAL A 244 19.17 5.92 -13.52
C VAL A 244 19.97 6.77 -12.55
N VAL A 245 19.27 7.70 -11.89
CA VAL A 245 19.79 8.46 -10.76
C VAL A 245 19.04 8.04 -9.50
N LEU A 246 19.75 7.37 -8.60
CA LEU A 246 19.20 7.02 -7.30
C LEU A 246 19.41 8.17 -6.32
N HIS A 247 18.32 8.66 -5.77
CA HIS A 247 18.31 9.67 -4.73
C HIS A 247 18.13 9.01 -3.38
N ASN A 248 18.80 9.53 -2.37
CA ASN A 248 18.58 9.13 -0.99
C ASN A 248 17.11 9.37 -0.60
N HIS A 249 16.67 8.63 0.41
CA HIS A 249 15.37 8.86 1.00
C HIS A 249 15.20 10.31 1.43
N ARG A 250 14.06 10.90 1.06
CA ARG A 250 13.67 12.24 1.46
C ARG A 250 12.43 12.20 2.37
N PRO A 251 12.25 13.19 3.24
CA PRO A 251 11.01 13.32 4.03
C PRO A 251 9.76 13.33 3.15
N ASN A 252 8.67 12.78 3.65
CA ASN A 252 7.39 12.77 2.92
C ASN A 252 6.90 14.18 2.55
N SER A 253 7.27 15.21 3.33
CA SER A 253 6.95 16.60 3.05
C SER A 253 7.63 17.16 1.79
N GLU A 254 8.73 16.55 1.33
CA GLU A 254 9.43 16.94 0.10
C GLU A 254 8.90 16.20 -1.14
N MET A 255 8.18 15.09 -0.95
CA MET A 255 7.71 14.26 -2.06
C MET A 255 6.79 15.00 -3.02
N PRO A 256 5.86 15.87 -2.58
CA PRO A 256 5.04 16.65 -3.50
C PRO A 256 5.85 17.50 -4.48
N CYS A 257 6.93 18.15 -4.00
CA CYS A 257 7.82 18.92 -4.86
C CYS A 257 8.56 18.04 -5.89
N VAL A 258 9.06 16.87 -5.44
CA VAL A 258 9.72 15.90 -6.32
C VAL A 258 8.77 15.41 -7.41
N GLN A 259 7.55 15.05 -7.03
CA GLN A 259 6.54 14.54 -7.97
C GLN A 259 6.10 15.64 -8.95
N ARG A 260 5.94 16.88 -8.49
CA ARG A 260 5.52 18.01 -9.32
C ARG A 260 6.55 18.41 -10.39
N ARG A 261 7.83 18.13 -10.17
CA ARG A 261 8.91 18.42 -11.12
C ARG A 261 9.10 17.36 -12.18
N ALA A 262 8.50 16.19 -12.05
CA ALA A 262 8.58 15.11 -13.01
C ALA A 262 7.93 15.50 -14.36
N ASP A 263 8.49 15.06 -15.47
CA ASP A 263 7.79 15.06 -16.75
C ASP A 263 6.82 13.89 -16.82
N ILE A 264 7.21 12.73 -16.26
CA ILE A 264 6.40 11.52 -16.18
C ILE A 264 6.58 10.89 -14.80
N LEU A 265 5.47 10.55 -14.14
CA LEU A 265 5.48 9.71 -12.96
C LEU A 265 5.29 8.25 -13.36
N PHE A 266 6.19 7.38 -12.91
CA PHE A 266 6.14 5.95 -13.22
C PHE A 266 5.46 5.18 -12.09
N LEU A 267 4.34 4.52 -12.40
CA LEU A 267 3.61 3.66 -11.48
C LEU A 267 3.67 2.23 -12.00
N ALA A 268 4.38 1.35 -11.31
CA ALA A 268 4.70 0.03 -11.83
C ALA A 268 4.38 -1.09 -10.85
N LEU A 269 4.01 -2.25 -11.40
CA LEU A 269 3.97 -3.55 -10.72
C LEU A 269 4.55 -4.63 -11.64
N ALA A 270 5.14 -5.67 -11.04
CA ALA A 270 5.77 -6.75 -11.75
C ALA A 270 4.77 -7.64 -12.51
N PHE A 271 5.14 -8.06 -13.73
CA PHE A 271 4.39 -9.03 -14.53
C PHE A 271 4.66 -10.47 -14.08
N ASN A 272 5.91 -10.75 -13.68
CA ASN A 272 6.38 -12.09 -13.30
C ASN A 272 6.75 -12.13 -11.81
N SER A 273 5.80 -11.77 -10.95
CA SER A 273 5.99 -11.83 -9.50
C SER A 273 5.77 -13.25 -8.97
N PRO A 274 6.56 -13.70 -7.98
CA PRO A 274 6.27 -14.93 -7.23
C PRO A 274 4.96 -14.84 -6.42
N TYR A 275 4.38 -13.64 -6.33
CA TYR A 275 3.15 -13.35 -5.57
C TYR A 275 2.07 -12.68 -6.46
N PRO A 276 1.56 -13.36 -7.50
CA PRO A 276 0.67 -12.74 -8.48
C PRO A 276 -0.64 -12.22 -7.85
N ALA A 277 -1.17 -12.91 -6.84
CA ALA A 277 -2.38 -12.44 -6.14
C ALA A 277 -2.16 -11.11 -5.39
N ILE A 278 -0.96 -10.90 -4.83
CA ILE A 278 -0.60 -9.63 -4.19
C ILE A 278 -0.44 -8.53 -5.23
N VAL A 279 0.26 -8.79 -6.33
CA VAL A 279 0.39 -7.83 -7.44
C VAL A 279 -0.99 -7.43 -7.98
N ARG A 280 -1.88 -8.41 -8.17
CA ARG A 280 -3.23 -8.17 -8.68
C ARG A 280 -4.04 -7.24 -7.79
N THR A 281 -3.94 -7.38 -6.47
CA THR A 281 -4.68 -6.58 -5.49
C THR A 281 -3.88 -5.43 -4.89
N ALA A 282 -2.67 -5.15 -5.37
CA ALA A 282 -1.83 -4.10 -4.82
C ALA A 282 -2.41 -2.71 -5.05
N ALA A 283 -2.54 -1.93 -3.98
CA ALA A 283 -2.86 -0.50 -4.01
C ALA A 283 -1.64 0.29 -3.49
N PRO A 284 -0.70 0.71 -4.37
CA PRO A 284 0.50 1.41 -3.95
C PRO A 284 0.18 2.71 -3.20
N SER A 285 0.83 2.93 -2.06
CA SER A 285 0.58 4.11 -1.20
C SER A 285 0.82 5.46 -1.89
N LYS A 286 1.67 5.47 -2.92
CA LYS A 286 1.98 6.64 -3.75
C LYS A 286 0.88 7.01 -4.76
N LEU A 287 -0.06 6.09 -5.02
CA LEU A 287 -1.10 6.28 -6.04
C LEU A 287 -1.86 7.58 -5.85
N ALA A 288 -2.37 7.84 -4.65
CA ALA A 288 -3.15 9.04 -4.38
C ALA A 288 -2.35 10.34 -4.57
N GLU A 289 -1.07 10.33 -4.19
CA GLU A 289 -0.17 11.47 -4.36
C GLU A 289 0.18 11.69 -5.85
N TYR A 290 0.36 10.61 -6.62
CA TYR A 290 0.58 10.71 -8.07
C TYR A 290 -0.65 11.29 -8.78
N LEU A 291 -1.85 10.85 -8.41
CA LEU A 291 -3.09 11.41 -8.95
C LEU A 291 -3.24 12.91 -8.63
N ALA A 292 -2.76 13.35 -7.47
CA ALA A 292 -2.79 14.76 -7.05
C ALA A 292 -1.68 15.63 -7.68
N SER A 293 -0.64 15.02 -8.25
CA SER A 293 0.58 15.73 -8.65
C SER A 293 0.41 16.74 -9.78
N GLY A 294 -0.64 16.60 -10.61
CA GLY A 294 -0.78 17.37 -11.83
C GLY A 294 0.28 17.04 -12.88
N ARG A 295 0.79 15.81 -12.88
CA ARG A 295 1.75 15.31 -13.87
C ARG A 295 1.23 14.06 -14.57
N PRO A 296 1.65 13.81 -15.82
CA PRO A 296 1.30 12.58 -16.52
C PRO A 296 1.79 11.35 -15.75
N ILE A 297 0.94 10.34 -15.65
CA ILE A 297 1.27 9.07 -14.99
C ILE A 297 1.34 7.99 -16.05
N LEU A 298 2.48 7.27 -16.10
CA LEU A 298 2.68 6.06 -16.89
C LEU A 298 2.51 4.85 -15.97
N CYS A 299 1.38 4.17 -16.13
CA CYS A 299 1.06 2.95 -15.40
C CYS A 299 1.54 1.73 -16.20
N HIS A 300 2.47 0.95 -15.63
CA HIS A 300 3.00 -0.28 -16.24
C HIS A 300 2.84 -1.45 -15.27
N ALA A 301 1.81 -2.25 -15.49
CA ALA A 301 1.42 -3.32 -14.57
C ALA A 301 0.55 -4.36 -15.29
N PRO A 302 0.43 -5.59 -14.77
CA PRO A 302 -0.43 -6.62 -15.36
C PRO A 302 -1.86 -6.16 -15.61
N HIS A 303 -2.46 -6.64 -16.69
CA HIS A 303 -3.78 -6.28 -17.16
C HIS A 303 -4.88 -6.43 -16.09
N ASP A 304 -4.80 -7.47 -15.29
CA ASP A 304 -5.75 -7.81 -14.23
C ASP A 304 -5.43 -7.16 -12.87
N SER A 305 -4.40 -6.32 -12.80
CA SER A 305 -4.05 -5.60 -11.57
C SER A 305 -5.03 -4.45 -11.28
N PHE A 306 -5.20 -4.13 -9.99
CA PHE A 306 -6.03 -3.00 -9.56
C PHE A 306 -5.62 -1.70 -10.24
N ILE A 307 -4.33 -1.37 -10.30
CA ILE A 307 -3.89 -0.11 -10.88
C ILE A 307 -4.16 -0.04 -12.38
N SER A 308 -3.94 -1.11 -13.15
CA SER A 308 -4.25 -1.13 -14.58
C SER A 308 -5.75 -1.00 -14.83
N TRP A 309 -6.58 -1.72 -14.06
CA TRP A 309 -8.03 -1.60 -14.11
C TRP A 309 -8.50 -0.19 -13.75
N TYR A 310 -7.99 0.39 -12.66
CA TYR A 310 -8.38 1.70 -12.17
C TYR A 310 -8.06 2.80 -13.18
N PHE A 311 -6.82 2.79 -13.70
CA PHE A 311 -6.36 3.80 -14.66
C PHE A 311 -7.12 3.75 -15.99
N ARG A 312 -7.44 2.55 -16.48
CA ARG A 312 -8.29 2.39 -17.68
C ARG A 312 -9.72 2.87 -17.43
N LYS A 313 -10.32 2.47 -16.32
CA LYS A 313 -11.70 2.83 -15.97
C LYS A 313 -11.90 4.34 -15.85
N HIS A 314 -10.92 5.02 -15.30
CA HIS A 314 -11.02 6.45 -14.97
C HIS A 314 -10.25 7.35 -15.93
N GLU A 315 -9.58 6.80 -16.93
CA GLU A 315 -8.75 7.53 -17.89
C GLU A 315 -7.82 8.55 -17.19
N CYS A 316 -7.07 8.11 -16.17
CA CYS A 316 -6.27 8.99 -15.31
C CYS A 316 -4.75 8.80 -15.46
N GLY A 317 -4.31 8.21 -16.58
CA GLY A 317 -2.91 8.03 -16.97
C GLY A 317 -2.81 7.15 -18.20
N VAL A 318 -1.62 7.05 -18.77
CA VAL A 318 -1.32 6.12 -19.87
C VAL A 318 -1.05 4.75 -19.29
N VAL A 319 -1.77 3.74 -19.74
CA VAL A 319 -1.64 2.35 -19.27
C VAL A 319 -0.97 1.50 -20.32
N VAL A 320 0.10 0.81 -19.91
CA VAL A 320 0.78 -0.24 -20.70
C VAL A 320 0.77 -1.50 -19.85
N ASP A 321 -0.13 -2.40 -20.15
CA ASP A 321 -0.43 -3.58 -19.35
C ASP A 321 0.02 -4.91 -19.99
N GLU A 322 0.87 -4.79 -20.99
CA GLU A 322 1.64 -5.89 -21.57
C GLU A 322 3.10 -5.85 -21.09
N ASP A 323 3.69 -7.03 -20.84
CA ASP A 323 5.12 -7.20 -20.54
C ASP A 323 5.96 -7.00 -21.82
N ASP A 324 5.94 -5.79 -22.37
CA ASP A 324 6.55 -5.44 -23.65
C ASP A 324 7.20 -4.05 -23.62
N PRO A 325 8.54 -3.97 -23.65
CA PRO A 325 9.29 -2.70 -23.71
C PRO A 325 8.94 -1.83 -24.92
N ALA A 326 8.59 -2.40 -26.06
CA ALA A 326 8.25 -1.62 -27.25
C ALA A 326 6.87 -0.94 -27.08
N ARG A 327 5.93 -1.60 -26.41
CA ARG A 327 4.65 -0.97 -26.04
C ARG A 327 4.88 0.15 -25.01
N LEU A 328 5.76 -0.11 -24.04
CA LEU A 328 6.10 0.89 -23.02
C LEU A 328 6.78 2.13 -23.65
N ALA A 329 7.66 1.94 -24.61
CA ALA A 329 8.27 3.03 -25.39
C ALA A 329 7.20 3.88 -26.10
N LYS A 330 6.21 3.25 -26.74
CA LYS A 330 5.09 3.96 -27.37
C LYS A 330 4.26 4.75 -26.32
N GLY A 331 4.06 4.20 -25.13
CA GLY A 331 3.40 4.92 -24.05
C GLY A 331 4.17 6.17 -23.60
N ILE A 332 5.49 6.09 -23.52
CA ILE A 332 6.35 7.24 -23.22
C ILE A 332 6.25 8.29 -24.35
N GLU A 333 6.40 7.86 -25.61
CA GLU A 333 6.30 8.75 -26.76
C GLU A 333 4.93 9.45 -26.84
N LEU A 334 3.85 8.74 -26.54
CA LEU A 334 2.49 9.28 -26.50
C LEU A 334 2.38 10.42 -25.47
N ILE A 335 2.89 10.22 -24.27
CA ILE A 335 2.91 11.25 -23.22
C ILE A 335 3.73 12.48 -23.67
N LEU A 336 4.87 12.26 -24.32
CA LEU A 336 5.79 13.33 -24.72
C LEU A 336 5.33 14.10 -25.97
N SER A 337 4.41 13.54 -26.76
CA SER A 337 3.96 14.13 -28.05
C SER A 337 2.54 14.68 -28.01
N ASP A 338 1.65 14.17 -27.14
CA ASP A 338 0.24 14.57 -27.08
C ASP A 338 -0.08 15.33 -25.78
N ALA A 339 0.17 16.63 -25.81
CA ALA A 339 -0.09 17.52 -24.68
C ALA A 339 -1.59 17.61 -24.34
N GLN A 340 -2.48 17.49 -25.34
CA GLN A 340 -3.93 17.57 -25.12
C GLN A 340 -4.44 16.33 -24.38
N LEU A 341 -3.97 15.15 -24.78
CA LEU A 341 -4.24 13.91 -24.05
C LEU A 341 -3.73 14.02 -22.60
N CYS A 342 -2.49 14.46 -22.40
CA CYS A 342 -1.92 14.61 -21.07
C CYS A 342 -2.76 15.52 -20.17
N GLN A 343 -3.19 16.68 -20.68
CA GLN A 343 -4.04 17.59 -19.90
C GLN A 343 -5.34 16.92 -19.46
N ARG A 344 -6.00 16.17 -20.36
CA ARG A 344 -7.22 15.42 -20.02
C ARG A 344 -6.97 14.35 -18.96
N LEU A 345 -5.92 13.54 -19.14
CA LEU A 345 -5.58 12.49 -18.18
C LEU A 345 -5.22 13.06 -16.79
N ILE A 346 -4.49 14.18 -16.75
CA ILE A 346 -4.13 14.89 -15.51
C ILE A 346 -5.40 15.43 -14.81
N ALA A 347 -6.32 16.03 -15.56
CA ALA A 347 -7.57 16.54 -14.99
C ALA A 347 -8.41 15.41 -14.37
N ASN A 348 -8.51 14.28 -15.08
CA ASN A 348 -9.19 13.10 -14.57
C ASN A 348 -8.49 12.53 -13.32
N ALA A 349 -7.15 12.46 -13.33
CA ALA A 349 -6.36 12.01 -12.19
C ALA A 349 -6.63 12.86 -10.94
N TYR A 350 -6.57 14.17 -11.10
CA TYR A 350 -6.83 15.11 -9.99
C TYR A 350 -8.26 14.97 -9.46
N GLU A 351 -9.26 14.79 -10.33
CA GLU A 351 -10.64 14.55 -9.88
C GLU A 351 -10.76 13.24 -9.10
N ARG A 352 -10.04 12.18 -9.48
CA ARG A 352 -9.99 10.94 -8.67
C ARG A 352 -9.31 11.14 -7.33
N ALA A 353 -8.24 11.92 -7.27
CA ALA A 353 -7.61 12.27 -5.99
C ALA A 353 -8.61 12.96 -5.04
N ARG A 354 -9.42 13.90 -5.56
CA ARG A 354 -10.45 14.63 -4.80
C ARG A 354 -11.63 13.77 -4.36
N THR A 355 -12.00 12.78 -5.15
CA THR A 355 -13.20 11.98 -4.92
C THR A 355 -12.88 10.67 -4.22
N ASP A 356 -12.12 9.80 -4.86
CA ASP A 356 -11.92 8.42 -4.41
C ASP A 356 -10.84 8.33 -3.32
N PHE A 357 -9.85 9.24 -3.36
CA PHE A 357 -8.75 9.28 -2.38
C PHE A 357 -8.86 10.45 -1.38
N SER A 358 -10.01 11.07 -1.28
CA SER A 358 -10.26 12.15 -0.31
C SER A 358 -10.17 11.64 1.12
N ILE A 359 -9.34 12.31 1.94
CA ILE A 359 -9.21 11.97 3.35
C ILE A 359 -10.52 12.19 4.11
N ALA A 360 -11.27 13.25 3.79
CA ALA A 360 -12.54 13.56 4.44
C ALA A 360 -13.59 12.47 4.14
N ARG A 361 -13.72 12.05 2.87
CA ARG A 361 -14.63 10.95 2.50
C ARG A 361 -14.22 9.62 3.12
N SER A 362 -12.92 9.30 3.14
CA SER A 362 -12.42 8.07 3.75
C SER A 362 -12.68 8.04 5.24
N ARG A 363 -12.52 9.17 5.95
CA ARG A 363 -12.86 9.30 7.37
C ARG A 363 -14.36 9.12 7.61
N ALA A 364 -15.19 9.82 6.86
CA ALA A 364 -16.64 9.71 6.99
C ALA A 364 -17.11 8.25 6.81
N ALA A 365 -16.67 7.58 5.74
CA ALA A 365 -17.02 6.20 5.48
C ALA A 365 -16.47 5.24 6.56
N PHE A 366 -15.24 5.48 7.03
CA PHE A 366 -14.64 4.70 8.12
C PHE A 366 -15.43 4.80 9.42
N PHE A 367 -15.76 6.02 9.86
CA PHE A 367 -16.53 6.22 11.10
C PHE A 367 -17.97 5.75 10.98
N GLN A 368 -18.60 5.95 9.83
CA GLN A 368 -19.93 5.41 9.57
C GLN A 368 -19.95 3.88 9.68
N LEU A 369 -18.95 3.19 9.13
CA LEU A 369 -18.85 1.74 9.24
C LEU A 369 -18.67 1.28 10.70
N LEU A 370 -17.93 2.05 11.50
CA LEU A 370 -17.75 1.76 12.93
C LEU A 370 -18.99 2.10 13.80
N GLY A 371 -20.02 2.71 13.21
CA GLY A 371 -21.22 3.15 13.92
C GLY A 371 -21.08 4.49 14.64
N PHE A 372 -20.09 5.30 14.27
CA PHE A 372 -19.92 6.65 14.81
C PHE A 372 -20.47 7.68 13.80
N ASN A 373 -21.48 8.44 14.21
CA ASN A 373 -21.97 9.59 13.45
C ASN A 373 -21.05 10.79 13.72
N ARG A 374 -20.09 11.02 12.85
CA ARG A 374 -19.19 12.17 12.87
C ARG A 374 -19.14 12.87 11.52
#